data_4e309a9995dbc122ccd683e073d6b944
#
_entry.id   4e309a9995dbc122ccd683e073d6b944
#
_cell.length_a   1.000
_cell.length_b   1.000
_cell.length_c   1.000
_cell.angle_alpha   90.00
_cell.angle_beta   90.00
_cell.angle_gamma   90.00
#
_symmetry.space_group_name_H-M   'P 1'
#
loop_
_entity.id
_entity.type
_entity.pdbx_description
1 polymer ?
#
loop_
_entity_poly.entity_id
_entity_poly.type
_entity_poly.pdbx_seq_one_letter_code
_entity_poly.pdbx_strand_id
1 'polypeptide(L)'
;MKSYLSYIGSILVLVGIYFVYHRFVGYFTEINSIELFSWSFLITLIGSSIFYAIINIFLVMGWRHILDIYAVNISIRTAFKIYSSSQLAKYVPGNIFHLAGRQVISMRFGLPAKPVMKSIVAELICLIITGALFSLWYLPYIFTKVSIKDVIGLFAVVLSVAAYLVIKFNYQKWFFIIIHQSFFLIFSGLIFYIIIIQIDSHQFELSNMVVVVSTYIAAWLIGMITPGAPAGVGVREAILLFLLYMFSPANVLIAIVYSRIVTILGDFIFYVVSYVVKVKSDEL
;
A
#
# COMPACT_ATOMS: atom_id res chain seq x y z
N MET A 1 -25.58 -2.78 -14.53
CA MET A 1 -24.24 -3.30 -14.21
C MET A 1 -23.52 -2.53 -13.10
N LYS A 2 -23.51 -1.18 -13.09
CA LYS A 2 -22.87 -0.38 -12.01
C LYS A 2 -23.48 -0.61 -10.61
N SER A 3 -24.80 -0.87 -10.52
CA SER A 3 -25.50 -1.10 -9.26
C SER A 3 -25.07 -2.42 -8.58
N TYR A 4 -24.95 -3.51 -9.33
CA TYR A 4 -24.60 -4.83 -8.77
C TYR A 4 -23.17 -4.88 -8.20
N LEU A 5 -22.21 -4.24 -8.86
CA LEU A 5 -20.83 -4.14 -8.36
C LEU A 5 -20.75 -3.34 -7.04
N SER A 6 -21.58 -2.31 -6.90
CA SER A 6 -21.66 -1.55 -5.65
C SER A 6 -22.27 -2.39 -4.51
N TYR A 7 -23.31 -3.19 -4.78
CA TYR A 7 -23.91 -4.09 -3.79
C TYR A 7 -22.95 -5.21 -3.36
N ILE A 8 -22.24 -5.82 -4.31
CA ILE A 8 -21.22 -6.84 -4.00
C ILE A 8 -20.13 -6.23 -3.12
N GLY A 9 -19.69 -5.01 -3.45
CA GLY A 9 -18.72 -4.29 -2.65
C GLY A 9 -19.18 -4.03 -1.22
N SER A 10 -20.41 -3.57 -1.06
CA SER A 10 -21.00 -3.33 0.27
C SER A 10 -21.13 -4.61 1.09
N ILE A 11 -21.52 -5.72 0.46
CA ILE A 11 -21.61 -7.03 1.12
C ILE A 11 -20.22 -7.50 1.57
N LEU A 12 -19.19 -7.39 0.71
CA LEU A 12 -17.81 -7.76 1.07
C LEU A 12 -17.28 -6.92 2.25
N VAL A 13 -17.62 -5.63 2.30
CA VAL A 13 -17.26 -4.77 3.43
C VAL A 13 -17.94 -5.23 4.71
N LEU A 14 -19.25 -5.50 4.67
CA LEU A 14 -20.00 -5.96 5.84
C LEU A 14 -19.49 -7.32 6.33
N VAL A 15 -19.20 -8.25 5.43
CA VAL A 15 -18.61 -9.55 5.74
C VAL A 15 -17.20 -9.37 6.34
N GLY A 16 -16.39 -8.47 5.79
CA GLY A 16 -15.07 -8.15 6.32
C GLY A 16 -15.13 -7.54 7.72
N ILE A 17 -16.03 -6.56 7.93
CA ILE A 17 -16.25 -5.95 9.26
C ILE A 17 -16.74 -7.00 10.26
N TYR A 18 -17.70 -7.84 9.87
CA TYR A 18 -18.21 -8.92 10.71
C TYR A 18 -17.09 -9.91 11.10
N PHE A 19 -16.24 -10.31 10.13
CA PHE A 19 -15.12 -11.20 10.37
C PHE A 19 -14.11 -10.59 11.35
N VAL A 20 -13.71 -9.34 11.14
CA VAL A 20 -12.78 -8.62 12.04
C VAL A 20 -13.40 -8.46 13.42
N TYR A 21 -14.67 -8.07 13.51
CA TYR A 21 -15.38 -7.93 14.79
C TYR A 21 -15.47 -9.26 15.56
N HIS A 22 -15.86 -10.33 14.87
CA HIS A 22 -15.98 -11.65 15.51
C HIS A 22 -14.63 -12.17 16.02
N ARG A 23 -13.56 -11.95 15.25
CA ARG A 23 -12.20 -12.28 15.68
C ARG A 23 -11.73 -11.39 16.83
N PHE A 24 -12.01 -10.09 16.76
CA PHE A 24 -11.68 -9.16 17.86
C PHE A 24 -12.34 -9.55 19.16
N VAL A 25 -13.64 -9.86 19.14
CA VAL A 25 -14.38 -10.32 20.35
C VAL A 25 -13.82 -11.64 20.87
N GLY A 26 -13.46 -12.57 19.98
CA GLY A 26 -12.90 -13.87 20.39
C GLY A 26 -11.56 -13.78 21.11
N TYR A 27 -10.76 -12.74 20.83
CA TYR A 27 -9.44 -12.52 21.45
C TYR A 27 -9.43 -11.33 22.44
N PHE A 28 -10.60 -10.84 22.83
CA PHE A 28 -10.73 -9.64 23.65
C PHE A 28 -9.97 -9.71 25.00
N THR A 29 -9.93 -10.88 25.61
CA THR A 29 -9.20 -11.10 26.86
C THR A 29 -7.67 -11.02 26.68
N GLU A 30 -7.15 -11.51 25.57
CA GLU A 30 -5.73 -11.43 25.24
C GLU A 30 -5.34 -9.98 24.88
N ILE A 31 -6.21 -9.27 24.18
CA ILE A 31 -6.00 -7.86 23.79
C ILE A 31 -5.92 -6.95 25.03
N ASN A 32 -6.74 -7.19 26.05
CA ASN A 32 -6.74 -6.39 27.28
C ASN A 32 -5.44 -6.51 28.10
N SER A 33 -4.62 -7.53 27.86
CA SER A 33 -3.30 -7.67 28.50
C SER A 33 -2.22 -6.77 27.90
N ILE A 34 -2.48 -6.14 26.77
CA ILE A 34 -1.51 -5.28 26.06
C ILE A 34 -1.77 -3.82 26.42
N GLU A 35 -0.73 -3.14 26.90
CA GLU A 35 -0.79 -1.71 27.23
C GLU A 35 -0.82 -0.81 25.98
N LEU A 36 -1.93 -0.85 25.23
CA LEU A 36 -2.12 -0.10 23.98
C LEU A 36 -2.04 1.43 24.13
N PHE A 37 -2.20 1.95 25.34
CA PHE A 37 -2.14 3.38 25.64
C PHE A 37 -0.82 3.81 26.31
N SER A 38 0.22 2.96 26.25
CA SER A 38 1.54 3.37 26.74
C SER A 38 2.16 4.45 25.84
N TRP A 39 3.05 5.25 26.42
CA TRP A 39 3.80 6.27 25.67
C TRP A 39 4.55 5.68 24.47
N SER A 40 5.08 4.48 24.61
CA SER A 40 5.77 3.78 23.52
C SER A 40 4.85 3.55 22.31
N PHE A 41 3.62 3.07 22.54
CA PHE A 41 2.63 2.89 21.49
C PHE A 41 2.22 4.21 20.82
N LEU A 42 2.02 5.27 21.60
CA LEU A 42 1.68 6.60 21.05
C LEU A 42 2.81 7.18 20.19
N ILE A 43 4.07 7.05 20.63
CA ILE A 43 5.23 7.50 19.84
C ILE A 43 5.33 6.70 18.53
N THR A 44 5.15 5.39 18.57
CA THR A 44 5.15 4.54 17.39
C THR A 44 3.99 4.90 16.46
N LEU A 45 2.80 5.17 16.97
CA LEU A 45 1.64 5.59 16.19
C LEU A 45 1.93 6.87 15.41
N ILE A 46 2.36 7.90 16.11
CA ILE A 46 2.62 9.22 15.53
C ILE A 46 3.80 9.13 14.55
N GLY A 47 4.91 8.51 14.96
CA GLY A 47 6.11 8.36 14.14
C GLY A 47 5.84 7.57 12.86
N SER A 48 5.14 6.44 12.97
CA SER A 48 4.75 5.61 11.82
C SER A 48 3.76 6.32 10.90
N SER A 49 2.83 7.11 11.44
CA SER A 49 1.88 7.88 10.63
C SER A 49 2.56 8.99 9.84
N ILE A 50 3.50 9.72 10.47
CA ILE A 50 4.32 10.73 9.79
C ILE A 50 5.19 10.07 8.72
N PHE A 51 5.84 8.96 9.06
CA PHE A 51 6.68 8.23 8.11
C PHE A 51 5.86 7.69 6.93
N TYR A 52 4.64 7.17 7.19
CA TYR A 52 3.73 6.74 6.13
C TYR A 52 3.30 7.91 5.23
N ALA A 53 3.06 9.09 5.79
CA ALA A 53 2.81 10.28 4.98
C ALA A 53 4.01 10.63 4.07
N ILE A 54 5.24 10.52 4.59
CA ILE A 54 6.46 10.78 3.81
C ILE A 54 6.62 9.78 2.66
N ILE A 55 6.45 8.49 2.92
CA ILE A 55 6.64 7.46 1.87
C ILE A 55 5.60 7.53 0.75
N ASN A 56 4.42 8.12 0.97
CA ASN A 56 3.46 8.40 -0.10
C ASN A 56 4.02 9.33 -1.19
N ILE A 57 5.08 10.11 -0.90
CA ILE A 57 5.79 10.93 -1.89
C ILE A 57 6.39 10.07 -3.00
N PHE A 58 6.83 8.86 -2.70
CA PHE A 58 7.32 7.92 -3.72
C PHE A 58 6.24 7.59 -4.75
N LEU A 59 4.98 7.40 -4.32
CA LEU A 59 3.87 7.18 -5.26
C LEU A 59 3.61 8.40 -6.14
N VAL A 60 3.70 9.62 -5.58
CA VAL A 60 3.59 10.87 -6.36
C VAL A 60 4.68 10.96 -7.41
N MET A 61 5.94 10.68 -7.02
CA MET A 61 7.08 10.71 -7.95
C MET A 61 6.91 9.67 -9.06
N GLY A 62 6.52 8.45 -8.71
CA GLY A 62 6.23 7.40 -9.68
C GLY A 62 5.15 7.81 -10.67
N TRP A 63 4.01 8.34 -10.17
CA TRP A 63 2.92 8.79 -11.02
C TRP A 63 3.31 9.97 -11.93
N ARG A 64 4.09 10.92 -11.43
CA ARG A 64 4.63 12.02 -12.24
C ARG A 64 5.49 11.50 -13.40
N HIS A 65 6.37 10.52 -13.16
CA HIS A 65 7.15 9.90 -14.23
C HIS A 65 6.27 9.20 -15.28
N ILE A 66 5.15 8.59 -14.85
CA ILE A 66 4.18 8.01 -15.79
C ILE A 66 3.51 9.09 -16.64
N LEU A 67 3.11 10.21 -16.05
CA LEU A 67 2.57 11.35 -16.79
C LEU A 67 3.56 11.87 -17.83
N ASP A 68 4.85 11.98 -17.47
CA ASP A 68 5.91 12.39 -18.40
C ASP A 68 6.06 11.43 -19.60
N ILE A 69 5.79 10.11 -19.39
CA ILE A 69 5.77 9.13 -20.50
C ILE A 69 4.63 9.43 -21.48
N TYR A 70 3.49 9.88 -20.97
CA TYR A 70 2.33 10.27 -21.78
C TYR A 70 2.34 11.73 -22.22
N ALA A 71 3.53 12.38 -22.21
CA ALA A 71 3.74 13.78 -22.61
C ALA A 71 2.92 14.80 -21.81
N VAL A 72 2.63 14.51 -20.54
CA VAL A 72 1.98 15.43 -19.61
C VAL A 72 3.00 15.83 -18.54
N ASN A 73 3.60 17.00 -18.72
CA ASN A 73 4.60 17.54 -17.80
C ASN A 73 3.92 18.41 -16.76
N ILE A 74 4.05 18.03 -15.50
CA ILE A 74 3.54 18.83 -14.37
C ILE A 74 4.61 18.99 -13.30
N SER A 75 4.50 20.04 -12.51
CA SER A 75 5.38 20.25 -11.37
C SER A 75 5.15 19.18 -10.30
N ILE A 76 6.16 18.88 -9.49
CA ILE A 76 6.02 17.95 -8.36
C ILE A 76 4.96 18.45 -7.36
N ARG A 77 4.81 19.77 -7.21
CA ARG A 77 3.80 20.37 -6.32
C ARG A 77 2.39 20.12 -6.83
N THR A 78 2.16 20.28 -8.12
CA THR A 78 0.87 19.96 -8.78
C THR A 78 0.56 18.48 -8.68
N ALA A 79 1.53 17.59 -8.96
CA ALA A 79 1.37 16.16 -8.81
C ALA A 79 1.02 15.78 -7.36
N PHE A 80 1.73 16.35 -6.38
CA PHE A 80 1.48 16.12 -4.96
C PHE A 80 0.06 16.53 -4.55
N LYS A 81 -0.41 17.72 -4.97
CA LYS A 81 -1.75 18.21 -4.64
C LYS A 81 -2.86 17.36 -5.23
N ILE A 82 -2.72 16.93 -6.49
CA ILE A 82 -3.68 16.05 -7.16
C ILE A 82 -3.71 14.68 -6.47
N TYR A 83 -2.53 14.10 -6.25
CA TYR A 83 -2.40 12.76 -5.71
C TYR A 83 -2.95 12.67 -4.28
N SER A 84 -2.50 13.55 -3.39
CA SER A 84 -2.92 13.57 -1.98
C SER A 84 -4.43 13.79 -1.82
N SER A 85 -5.01 14.72 -2.60
CA SER A 85 -6.45 14.97 -2.58
C SER A 85 -7.26 13.75 -3.04
N SER A 86 -6.71 12.93 -3.92
CA SER A 86 -7.37 11.69 -4.37
C SER A 86 -7.22 10.53 -3.39
N GLN A 87 -6.17 10.50 -2.56
CA GLN A 87 -5.90 9.39 -1.64
C GLN A 87 -7.00 9.20 -0.60
N LEU A 88 -7.57 10.28 -0.07
CA LEU A 88 -8.66 10.18 0.92
C LEU A 88 -9.90 9.50 0.35
N ALA A 89 -10.11 9.55 -0.97
CA ALA A 89 -11.25 8.91 -1.61
C ALA A 89 -11.17 7.36 -1.60
N LYS A 90 -10.04 6.75 -1.24
CA LYS A 90 -9.93 5.28 -1.10
C LYS A 90 -10.74 4.72 0.07
N TYR A 91 -11.07 5.57 1.05
CA TYR A 91 -11.90 5.19 2.20
C TYR A 91 -13.39 5.26 1.90
N VAL A 92 -13.78 5.84 0.76
CA VAL A 92 -15.19 5.84 0.31
C VAL A 92 -15.53 4.45 -0.25
N PRO A 93 -16.69 3.87 0.13
CA PRO A 93 -17.09 2.56 -0.37
C PRO A 93 -17.09 2.49 -1.90
N GLY A 94 -16.38 1.49 -2.48
CA GLY A 94 -16.32 1.28 -3.93
C GLY A 94 -14.93 1.09 -4.53
N ASN A 95 -13.87 1.12 -3.75
CA ASN A 95 -12.44 0.85 -4.07
C ASN A 95 -11.83 1.57 -5.31
N ILE A 96 -12.63 2.16 -6.18
CA ILE A 96 -12.17 2.87 -7.40
C ILE A 96 -12.27 4.39 -7.28
N PHE A 97 -12.86 4.90 -6.18
CA PHE A 97 -13.12 6.35 -6.06
C PHE A 97 -11.85 7.18 -5.98
N HIS A 98 -10.76 6.66 -5.45
CA HIS A 98 -9.47 7.38 -5.46
C HIS A 98 -8.90 7.49 -6.88
N LEU A 99 -9.09 6.50 -7.74
CA LEU A 99 -8.66 6.52 -9.15
C LEU A 99 -9.53 7.47 -9.97
N ALA A 100 -10.86 7.34 -9.83
CA ALA A 100 -11.81 8.24 -10.48
C ALA A 100 -11.67 9.68 -9.96
N GLY A 101 -11.46 9.86 -8.66
CA GLY A 101 -11.19 11.15 -8.03
C GLY A 101 -9.92 11.80 -8.60
N ARG A 102 -8.83 11.02 -8.76
CA ARG A 102 -7.59 11.53 -9.37
C ARG A 102 -7.83 11.99 -10.81
N GLN A 103 -8.59 11.22 -11.59
CA GLN A 103 -8.99 11.62 -12.93
C GLN A 103 -9.72 12.97 -12.93
N VAL A 104 -10.76 13.12 -12.12
CA VAL A 104 -11.57 14.34 -12.03
C VAL A 104 -10.75 15.54 -11.54
N ILE A 105 -9.94 15.35 -10.49
CA ILE A 105 -9.11 16.42 -9.94
C ILE A 105 -8.07 16.85 -10.98
N SER A 106 -7.41 15.90 -11.66
CA SER A 106 -6.45 16.23 -12.73
C SER A 106 -7.06 17.07 -13.84
N MET A 107 -8.28 16.73 -14.26
CA MET A 107 -9.01 17.51 -15.29
C MET A 107 -9.35 18.93 -14.78
N ARG A 108 -9.64 19.11 -13.50
CA ARG A 108 -9.82 20.46 -12.90
C ARG A 108 -8.53 21.28 -12.92
N PHE A 109 -7.36 20.64 -12.90
CA PHE A 109 -6.06 21.28 -13.09
C PHE A 109 -5.69 21.46 -14.58
N GLY A 110 -6.64 21.26 -15.51
CA GLY A 110 -6.43 21.44 -16.96
C GLY A 110 -5.71 20.30 -17.66
N LEU A 111 -5.44 19.17 -16.95
CA LEU A 111 -4.74 18.03 -17.55
C LEU A 111 -5.66 17.26 -18.52
N PRO A 112 -5.11 16.73 -19.65
CA PRO A 112 -5.89 16.04 -20.65
C PRO A 112 -6.40 14.68 -20.11
N ALA A 113 -7.70 14.41 -20.28
CA ALA A 113 -8.38 13.25 -19.72
C ALA A 113 -7.76 11.90 -20.13
N LYS A 114 -7.47 11.73 -21.42
CA LYS A 114 -6.99 10.44 -21.97
C LYS A 114 -5.58 10.05 -21.48
N PRO A 115 -4.56 10.94 -21.50
CA PRO A 115 -3.26 10.67 -20.89
C PRO A 115 -3.33 10.38 -19.39
N VAL A 116 -4.13 11.14 -18.62
CA VAL A 116 -4.30 10.92 -17.19
C VAL A 116 -4.91 9.54 -16.92
N MET A 117 -5.95 9.13 -17.64
CA MET A 117 -6.53 7.79 -17.52
C MET A 117 -5.49 6.71 -17.79
N LYS A 118 -4.71 6.85 -18.86
CA LYS A 118 -3.63 5.91 -19.19
C LYS A 118 -2.58 5.85 -18.07
N SER A 119 -2.24 6.98 -17.46
CA SER A 119 -1.25 7.03 -16.39
C SER A 119 -1.75 6.31 -15.12
N ILE A 120 -3.03 6.41 -14.78
CA ILE A 120 -3.63 5.72 -13.65
C ILE A 120 -3.60 4.20 -13.87
N VAL A 121 -3.96 3.73 -15.06
CA VAL A 121 -3.93 2.31 -15.40
C VAL A 121 -2.49 1.78 -15.39
N ALA A 122 -1.55 2.52 -15.98
CA ALA A 122 -0.14 2.15 -15.98
C ALA A 122 0.44 2.06 -14.57
N GLU A 123 0.10 2.99 -13.67
CA GLU A 123 0.50 2.95 -12.27
C GLU A 123 0.00 1.69 -11.58
N LEU A 124 -1.27 1.32 -11.77
CA LEU A 124 -1.84 0.10 -11.19
C LEU A 124 -1.12 -1.15 -11.69
N ILE A 125 -0.85 -1.24 -13.00
CA ILE A 125 -0.13 -2.38 -13.57
C ILE A 125 1.27 -2.48 -12.97
N CYS A 126 2.01 -1.37 -12.88
CA CYS A 126 3.33 -1.35 -12.26
C CYS A 126 3.27 -1.76 -10.77
N LEU A 127 2.28 -1.27 -10.01
CA LEU A 127 2.08 -1.67 -8.61
C LEU A 127 1.77 -3.16 -8.46
N ILE A 128 0.96 -3.73 -9.35
CA ILE A 128 0.66 -5.17 -9.37
C ILE A 128 1.93 -5.98 -9.62
N ILE A 129 2.71 -5.60 -10.64
CA ILE A 129 3.96 -6.29 -10.97
C ILE A 129 4.96 -6.19 -9.82
N THR A 130 5.18 -4.97 -9.29
CA THR A 130 6.11 -4.74 -8.19
C THR A 130 5.69 -5.47 -6.92
N GLY A 131 4.41 -5.38 -6.56
CA GLY A 131 3.87 -6.06 -5.38
C GLY A 131 3.93 -7.58 -5.50
N ALA A 132 3.60 -8.12 -6.67
CA ALA A 132 3.71 -9.55 -6.94
C ALA A 132 5.16 -10.05 -6.78
N LEU A 133 6.13 -9.32 -7.33
CA LEU A 133 7.55 -9.65 -7.19
C LEU A 133 7.99 -9.72 -5.72
N PHE A 134 7.66 -8.71 -4.91
CA PHE A 134 8.02 -8.73 -3.49
C PHE A 134 7.25 -9.78 -2.69
N SER A 135 6.04 -10.14 -3.09
CA SER A 135 5.26 -11.22 -2.46
C SER A 135 5.91 -12.59 -2.65
N LEU A 136 6.73 -12.80 -3.69
CA LEU A 136 7.45 -14.06 -3.93
C LEU A 136 8.42 -14.42 -2.80
N TRP A 137 8.89 -13.44 -2.01
CA TRP A 137 9.75 -13.71 -0.85
C TRP A 137 9.07 -14.55 0.24
N TYR A 138 7.75 -14.70 0.18
CA TYR A 138 6.99 -15.59 1.07
C TYR A 138 6.95 -17.05 0.58
N LEU A 139 7.30 -17.33 -0.68
CA LEU A 139 7.20 -18.69 -1.26
C LEU A 139 7.93 -19.79 -0.47
N PRO A 140 9.15 -19.57 0.07
CA PRO A 140 9.84 -20.59 0.86
C PRO A 140 9.07 -21.06 2.10
N TYR A 141 8.15 -20.24 2.59
CA TYR A 141 7.34 -20.53 3.77
C TYR A 141 6.05 -21.32 3.43
N ILE A 142 5.60 -21.25 2.18
CA ILE A 142 4.45 -22.02 1.68
C ILE A 142 4.92 -23.37 1.11
N PHE A 143 6.00 -23.34 0.34
CA PHE A 143 6.46 -24.50 -0.41
C PHE A 143 7.81 -24.98 0.12
N THR A 144 7.82 -26.14 0.79
CA THR A 144 9.04 -26.75 1.36
C THR A 144 10.13 -27.06 0.33
N LYS A 145 9.78 -27.16 -0.95
CA LYS A 145 10.72 -27.41 -2.07
C LYS A 145 11.37 -26.13 -2.59
N VAL A 146 10.85 -24.94 -2.25
CA VAL A 146 11.39 -23.66 -2.70
C VAL A 146 12.31 -23.12 -1.61
N SER A 147 13.57 -22.91 -1.93
CA SER A 147 14.54 -22.32 -1.00
C SER A 147 14.62 -20.80 -1.17
N ILE A 148 15.14 -20.11 -0.17
CA ILE A 148 15.41 -18.68 -0.28
C ILE A 148 16.42 -18.36 -1.40
N LYS A 149 17.32 -19.31 -1.70
CA LYS A 149 18.27 -19.17 -2.81
C LYS A 149 17.59 -19.15 -4.16
N ASP A 150 16.52 -19.94 -4.33
CA ASP A 150 15.72 -19.96 -5.56
C ASP A 150 15.02 -18.62 -5.78
N VAL A 151 14.48 -18.01 -4.71
CA VAL A 151 13.87 -16.69 -4.76
C VAL A 151 14.91 -15.61 -5.08
N ILE A 152 16.09 -15.64 -4.46
CA ILE A 152 17.20 -14.74 -4.77
C ILE A 152 17.62 -14.89 -6.23
N GLY A 153 17.77 -16.11 -6.72
CA GLY A 153 18.09 -16.41 -8.11
C GLY A 153 17.06 -15.84 -9.08
N LEU A 154 15.77 -16.04 -8.79
CA LEU A 154 14.68 -15.48 -9.59
C LEU A 154 14.73 -13.94 -9.62
N PHE A 155 14.94 -13.30 -8.47
CA PHE A 155 15.08 -11.84 -8.39
C PHE A 155 16.27 -11.35 -9.20
N ALA A 156 17.42 -12.01 -9.11
CA ALA A 156 18.62 -11.65 -9.88
C ALA A 156 18.35 -11.74 -11.39
N VAL A 157 17.65 -12.78 -11.85
CA VAL A 157 17.26 -12.92 -13.26
C VAL A 157 16.30 -11.80 -13.66
N VAL A 158 15.25 -11.54 -12.89
CA VAL A 158 14.27 -10.47 -13.19
C VAL A 158 14.96 -9.12 -13.24
N LEU A 159 15.83 -8.80 -12.29
CA LEU A 159 16.58 -7.53 -12.27
C LEU A 159 17.54 -7.42 -13.46
N SER A 160 18.23 -8.51 -13.85
CA SER A 160 19.13 -8.53 -15.00
C SER A 160 18.37 -8.30 -16.32
N VAL A 161 17.21 -8.97 -16.49
CA VAL A 161 16.33 -8.77 -17.65
C VAL A 161 15.79 -7.34 -17.67
N ALA A 162 15.35 -6.81 -16.53
CA ALA A 162 14.87 -5.44 -16.44
C ALA A 162 15.97 -4.44 -16.78
N ALA A 163 17.19 -4.60 -16.27
CA ALA A 163 18.32 -3.76 -16.61
C ALA A 163 18.67 -3.81 -18.10
N TYR A 164 18.68 -5.00 -18.68
CA TYR A 164 18.89 -5.17 -20.13
C TYR A 164 17.83 -4.43 -20.95
N LEU A 165 16.54 -4.57 -20.61
CA LEU A 165 15.45 -3.89 -21.31
C LEU A 165 15.53 -2.37 -21.16
N VAL A 166 15.89 -1.87 -19.97
CA VAL A 166 16.09 -0.44 -19.73
C VAL A 166 17.18 0.14 -20.62
N ILE A 167 18.31 -0.56 -20.72
CA ILE A 167 19.46 -0.12 -21.54
C ILE A 167 19.10 -0.21 -23.02
N LYS A 168 18.59 -1.36 -23.48
CA LYS A 168 18.32 -1.62 -24.89
C LYS A 168 17.23 -0.71 -25.48
N PHE A 169 16.16 -0.45 -24.73
CA PHE A 169 14.98 0.28 -25.20
C PHE A 169 14.84 1.68 -24.60
N ASN A 170 15.85 2.15 -23.85
CA ASN A 170 15.83 3.46 -23.17
C ASN A 170 14.61 3.66 -22.23
N TYR A 171 14.21 2.60 -21.53
CA TYR A 171 13.07 2.61 -20.62
C TYR A 171 13.39 3.16 -19.22
N GLN A 172 14.31 4.11 -19.11
CA GLN A 172 14.76 4.67 -17.82
C GLN A 172 13.61 5.19 -16.95
N LYS A 173 12.60 5.82 -17.54
CA LYS A 173 11.45 6.32 -16.78
C LYS A 173 10.66 5.19 -16.11
N TRP A 174 10.47 4.05 -16.79
CA TRP A 174 9.80 2.87 -16.21
C TRP A 174 10.59 2.27 -15.04
N PHE A 175 11.91 2.28 -15.13
CA PHE A 175 12.78 1.83 -14.04
C PHE A 175 12.61 2.70 -12.79
N PHE A 176 12.60 4.02 -12.93
CA PHE A 176 12.35 4.93 -11.79
C PHE A 176 10.97 4.73 -11.18
N ILE A 177 9.94 4.44 -11.99
CA ILE A 177 8.59 4.16 -11.49
C ILE A 177 8.61 2.92 -10.58
N ILE A 178 9.21 1.82 -11.04
CA ILE A 178 9.33 0.58 -10.26
C ILE A 178 10.12 0.81 -8.96
N ILE A 179 11.21 1.56 -9.02
CA ILE A 179 12.00 1.91 -7.82
C ILE A 179 11.13 2.67 -6.79
N HIS A 180 10.42 3.70 -7.22
CA HIS A 180 9.58 4.47 -6.30
C HIS A 180 8.47 3.61 -5.69
N GLN A 181 7.82 2.77 -6.48
CA GLN A 181 6.81 1.84 -5.97
C GLN A 181 7.39 0.80 -5.02
N SER A 182 8.61 0.29 -5.31
CA SER A 182 9.34 -0.62 -4.42
C SER A 182 9.60 0.00 -3.05
N PHE A 183 10.09 1.25 -3.02
CA PHE A 183 10.30 1.96 -1.75
C PHE A 183 9.00 2.11 -0.96
N PHE A 184 7.91 2.53 -1.62
CA PHE A 184 6.61 2.63 -0.95
C PHE A 184 6.17 1.29 -0.35
N LEU A 185 6.24 0.20 -1.11
CA LEU A 185 5.79 -1.12 -0.65
C LEU A 185 6.66 -1.67 0.49
N ILE A 186 7.99 -1.59 0.34
CA ILE A 186 8.93 -2.07 1.36
C ILE A 186 8.75 -1.28 2.66
N PHE A 187 8.75 0.05 2.60
CA PHE A 187 8.61 0.87 3.80
C PHE A 187 7.23 0.73 4.45
N SER A 188 6.16 0.54 3.67
CA SER A 188 4.84 0.22 4.23
C SER A 188 4.84 -1.12 4.96
N GLY A 189 5.51 -2.13 4.42
CA GLY A 189 5.70 -3.42 5.08
C GLY A 189 6.58 -3.33 6.34
N LEU A 190 7.63 -2.50 6.31
CA LEU A 190 8.48 -2.24 7.48
C LEU A 190 7.73 -1.53 8.61
N ILE A 191 6.84 -0.59 8.29
CA ILE A 191 5.95 0.01 9.29
C ILE A 191 5.13 -1.09 9.98
N PHE A 192 4.53 -1.99 9.22
CA PHE A 192 3.75 -3.09 9.79
C PHE A 192 4.63 -4.04 10.63
N TYR A 193 5.86 -4.31 10.18
CA TYR A 193 6.83 -5.09 10.96
C TYR A 193 7.18 -4.43 12.29
N ILE A 194 7.45 -3.12 12.32
CA ILE A 194 7.71 -2.37 13.56
C ILE A 194 6.52 -2.49 14.53
N ILE A 195 5.30 -2.40 14.00
CA ILE A 195 4.09 -2.51 14.82
C ILE A 195 3.98 -3.91 15.44
N ILE A 196 4.16 -4.97 14.65
CA ILE A 196 3.98 -6.34 15.15
C ILE A 196 5.05 -6.75 16.16
N ILE A 197 6.30 -6.33 15.98
CA ILE A 197 7.37 -6.61 16.96
C ILE A 197 7.22 -5.80 18.26
N GLN A 198 6.59 -4.64 18.21
CA GLN A 198 6.28 -3.89 19.42
C GLN A 198 5.20 -4.58 20.26
N ILE A 199 4.27 -5.29 19.61
CA ILE A 199 3.22 -6.05 20.25
C ILE A 199 3.77 -7.39 20.77
N ASP A 200 4.66 -8.02 19.99
CA ASP A 200 5.25 -9.33 20.27
C ASP A 200 6.79 -9.22 20.32
N SER A 201 7.29 -8.68 21.43
CA SER A 201 8.72 -8.38 21.63
C SER A 201 9.66 -9.59 21.58
N HIS A 202 9.13 -10.82 21.64
CA HIS A 202 9.92 -12.05 21.63
C HIS A 202 10.30 -12.55 20.24
N GLN A 203 9.84 -11.91 19.18
CA GLN A 203 9.96 -12.37 17.79
C GLN A 203 10.88 -11.49 16.91
N PHE A 204 11.86 -10.81 17.52
CA PHE A 204 12.79 -9.99 16.75
C PHE A 204 13.85 -10.85 16.04
N GLU A 205 13.56 -11.29 14.82
CA GLU A 205 14.49 -11.96 13.91
C GLU A 205 14.44 -11.34 12.51
N LEU A 206 15.59 -11.27 11.84
CA LEU A 206 15.69 -10.75 10.48
C LEU A 206 14.87 -11.61 9.47
N SER A 207 14.82 -12.92 9.69
CA SER A 207 13.99 -13.86 8.94
C SER A 207 12.51 -13.48 9.00
N ASN A 208 12.02 -13.15 10.19
CA ASN A 208 10.64 -12.74 10.43
C ASN A 208 10.32 -11.41 9.74
N MET A 209 11.28 -10.49 9.64
CA MET A 209 11.10 -9.23 8.91
C MET A 209 10.76 -9.47 7.44
N VAL A 210 11.50 -10.35 6.75
CA VAL A 210 11.24 -10.68 5.34
C VAL A 210 9.84 -11.29 5.17
N VAL A 211 9.47 -12.23 6.05
CA VAL A 211 8.15 -12.88 6.05
C VAL A 211 7.04 -11.85 6.23
N VAL A 212 7.14 -11.02 7.27
CA VAL A 212 6.09 -10.04 7.60
C VAL A 212 5.95 -9.00 6.49
N VAL A 213 7.07 -8.46 5.98
CA VAL A 213 7.06 -7.46 4.90
C VAL A 213 6.45 -8.04 3.62
N SER A 214 6.88 -9.24 3.20
CA SER A 214 6.34 -9.87 1.99
C SER A 214 4.87 -10.23 2.12
N THR A 215 4.46 -10.73 3.28
CA THR A 215 3.04 -11.01 3.59
C THR A 215 2.19 -9.75 3.57
N TYR A 216 2.70 -8.67 4.18
CA TYR A 216 2.00 -7.39 4.16
C TYR A 216 1.80 -6.86 2.74
N ILE A 217 2.84 -6.94 1.90
CA ILE A 217 2.76 -6.53 0.49
C ILE A 217 1.75 -7.39 -0.26
N ALA A 218 1.77 -8.72 -0.08
CA ALA A 218 0.80 -9.63 -0.68
C ALA A 218 -0.64 -9.29 -0.26
N ALA A 219 -0.87 -9.09 1.04
CA ALA A 219 -2.18 -8.75 1.58
C ALA A 219 -2.66 -7.37 1.07
N TRP A 220 -1.74 -6.40 1.00
CA TRP A 220 -2.02 -5.07 0.46
C TRP A 220 -2.41 -5.15 -1.02
N LEU A 221 -1.64 -5.90 -1.82
CA LEU A 221 -1.87 -6.08 -3.25
C LEU A 221 -3.23 -6.74 -3.52
N ILE A 222 -3.51 -7.88 -2.86
CA ILE A 222 -4.76 -8.60 -3.06
C ILE A 222 -5.95 -7.74 -2.60
N GLY A 223 -5.81 -7.03 -1.47
CA GLY A 223 -6.84 -6.08 -1.01
C GLY A 223 -7.07 -4.92 -1.99
N MET A 224 -6.01 -4.43 -2.66
CA MET A 224 -6.11 -3.37 -3.65
C MET A 224 -6.86 -3.82 -4.91
N ILE A 225 -6.58 -5.03 -5.39
CA ILE A 225 -7.19 -5.56 -6.63
C ILE A 225 -8.59 -6.14 -6.41
N THR A 226 -8.99 -6.40 -5.16
CA THR A 226 -10.31 -6.96 -4.85
C THR A 226 -11.41 -5.92 -5.08
N PRO A 227 -12.32 -6.14 -6.03
CA PRO A 227 -13.40 -5.21 -6.29
C PRO A 227 -14.33 -5.10 -5.09
N GLY A 228 -14.69 -3.87 -4.72
CA GLY A 228 -15.71 -3.63 -3.71
C GLY A 228 -15.24 -3.61 -2.26
N ALA A 229 -13.97 -3.92 -1.97
CA ALA A 229 -13.39 -3.82 -0.64
C ALA A 229 -12.69 -2.45 -0.46
N PRO A 230 -13.30 -1.43 0.17
CA PRO A 230 -12.71 -0.11 0.33
C PRO A 230 -11.37 -0.23 1.07
N ALA A 231 -10.31 0.30 0.51
CA ALA A 231 -8.95 0.18 1.05
C ALA A 231 -8.55 -1.28 1.41
N GLY A 232 -9.18 -2.29 0.79
CA GLY A 232 -8.93 -3.71 1.03
C GLY A 232 -9.49 -4.23 2.36
N VAL A 233 -10.46 -3.54 2.99
CA VAL A 233 -11.05 -3.93 4.28
C VAL A 233 -11.66 -5.33 4.18
N GLY A 234 -11.40 -6.17 5.17
CA GLY A 234 -11.81 -7.58 5.26
C GLY A 234 -10.86 -8.53 4.55
N VAL A 235 -10.49 -8.26 3.32
CA VAL A 235 -9.63 -9.15 2.52
C VAL A 235 -8.18 -9.11 3.02
N ARG A 236 -7.63 -7.91 3.21
CA ARG A 236 -6.27 -7.73 3.69
C ARG A 236 -6.06 -8.31 5.09
N GLU A 237 -7.03 -8.10 5.97
CA GLU A 237 -7.02 -8.64 7.32
C GLU A 237 -7.05 -10.16 7.32
N ALA A 238 -7.92 -10.77 6.52
CA ALA A 238 -8.01 -12.23 6.40
C ALA A 238 -6.70 -12.85 5.90
N ILE A 239 -6.05 -12.24 4.91
CA ILE A 239 -4.77 -12.72 4.37
C ILE A 239 -3.66 -12.59 5.41
N LEU A 240 -3.57 -11.47 6.13
CA LEU A 240 -2.56 -11.28 7.18
C LEU A 240 -2.73 -12.30 8.30
N LEU A 241 -3.96 -12.53 8.78
CA LEU A 241 -4.26 -13.53 9.81
C LEU A 241 -3.95 -14.95 9.34
N PHE A 242 -4.18 -15.24 8.06
CA PHE A 242 -3.92 -16.57 7.50
C PHE A 242 -2.43 -16.84 7.31
N LEU A 243 -1.68 -15.86 6.77
CA LEU A 243 -0.27 -16.05 6.39
C LEU A 243 0.70 -15.84 7.57
N LEU A 244 0.34 -15.03 8.56
CA LEU A 244 1.18 -14.78 9.74
C LEU A 244 0.87 -15.75 10.91
N TYR A 245 0.60 -17.02 10.58
CA TYR A 245 0.24 -18.05 11.56
C TYR A 245 1.34 -18.33 12.61
N MET A 246 2.56 -17.85 12.38
CA MET A 246 3.69 -17.95 13.32
C MET A 246 3.56 -17.01 14.51
N PHE A 247 2.73 -15.98 14.41
CA PHE A 247 2.40 -15.06 15.50
C PHE A 247 1.07 -15.42 16.15
N SER A 248 0.87 -15.01 17.42
CA SER A 248 -0.45 -15.11 18.04
C SER A 248 -1.51 -14.39 17.20
N PRO A 249 -2.65 -15.02 16.89
CA PRO A 249 -3.73 -14.37 16.13
C PRO A 249 -4.22 -13.08 16.76
N ALA A 250 -4.20 -12.96 18.11
CA ALA A 250 -4.53 -11.72 18.82
C ALA A 250 -3.54 -10.61 18.49
N ASN A 251 -2.23 -10.89 18.54
CA ASN A 251 -1.16 -9.93 18.23
C ASN A 251 -1.25 -9.46 16.77
N VAL A 252 -1.50 -10.38 15.83
CA VAL A 252 -1.70 -10.04 14.42
C VAL A 252 -2.91 -9.14 14.25
N LEU A 253 -4.02 -9.44 14.93
CA LEU A 253 -5.25 -8.63 14.84
C LEU A 253 -5.03 -7.21 15.36
N ILE A 254 -4.35 -7.06 16.50
CA ILE A 254 -4.00 -5.75 17.06
C ILE A 254 -3.09 -4.99 16.08
N ALA A 255 -2.06 -5.65 15.53
CA ALA A 255 -1.15 -5.05 14.56
C ALA A 255 -1.91 -4.58 13.31
N ILE A 256 -2.89 -5.34 12.84
CA ILE A 256 -3.75 -4.97 11.71
C ILE A 256 -4.52 -3.68 12.04
N VAL A 257 -5.26 -3.66 13.15
CA VAL A 257 -6.06 -2.49 13.56
C VAL A 257 -5.17 -1.26 13.72
N TYR A 258 -4.04 -1.42 14.40
CA TYR A 258 -3.08 -0.35 14.62
C TYR A 258 -2.49 0.19 13.30
N SER A 259 -2.11 -0.69 12.39
CA SER A 259 -1.62 -0.30 11.06
C SER A 259 -2.66 0.44 10.22
N ARG A 260 -3.95 0.14 10.41
CA ARG A 260 -5.04 0.88 9.78
C ARG A 260 -5.13 2.32 10.29
N ILE A 261 -5.02 2.50 11.60
CA ILE A 261 -4.99 3.84 12.21
C ILE A 261 -3.78 4.62 11.66
N VAL A 262 -2.59 4.00 11.64
CA VAL A 262 -1.37 4.60 11.07
C VAL A 262 -1.58 5.04 9.62
N THR A 263 -2.15 4.20 8.77
CA THR A 263 -2.35 4.52 7.34
C THR A 263 -3.39 5.62 7.14
N ILE A 264 -4.49 5.62 7.92
CA ILE A 264 -5.53 6.66 7.87
C ILE A 264 -4.95 8.02 8.31
N LEU A 265 -4.26 8.05 9.45
CA LEU A 265 -3.61 9.27 9.95
C LEU A 265 -2.53 9.77 9.00
N GLY A 266 -1.72 8.87 8.45
CA GLY A 266 -0.68 9.21 7.49
C GLY A 266 -1.23 9.80 6.19
N ASP A 267 -2.30 9.24 5.64
CA ASP A 267 -2.97 9.83 4.47
C ASP A 267 -3.60 11.18 4.77
N PHE A 268 -4.15 11.35 5.98
CA PHE A 268 -4.68 12.64 6.41
C PHE A 268 -3.56 13.69 6.55
N ILE A 269 -2.45 13.33 7.19
CA ILE A 269 -1.26 14.20 7.29
C ILE A 269 -0.76 14.57 5.88
N PHE A 270 -0.64 13.58 5.00
CA PHE A 270 -0.21 13.78 3.62
C PHE A 270 -1.10 14.77 2.86
N TYR A 271 -2.42 14.65 3.05
CA TYR A 271 -3.40 15.59 2.48
C TYR A 271 -3.24 17.01 3.07
N VAL A 272 -3.18 17.15 4.39
CA VAL A 272 -3.05 18.44 5.07
C VAL A 272 -1.77 19.16 4.64
N VAL A 273 -0.64 18.44 4.59
CA VAL A 273 0.64 18.99 4.11
C VAL A 273 0.51 19.50 2.67
N SER A 274 -0.22 18.80 1.82
CA SER A 274 -0.44 19.24 0.43
C SER A 274 -1.22 20.56 0.33
N TYR A 275 -2.04 20.84 1.32
CA TYR A 275 -2.82 22.08 1.36
C TYR A 275 -1.94 23.32 1.63
N VAL A 276 -0.89 23.13 2.43
CA VAL A 276 0.09 24.18 2.75
C VAL A 276 1.02 24.47 1.55
N VAL A 277 1.21 23.49 0.68
CA VAL A 277 2.04 23.63 -0.52
C VAL A 277 1.30 24.49 -1.56
N LYS A 278 1.73 25.73 -1.72
CA LYS A 278 1.18 26.64 -2.74
C LYS A 278 1.64 26.19 -4.13
N VAL A 279 0.69 25.94 -5.02
CA VAL A 279 0.94 25.78 -6.47
C VAL A 279 0.96 27.17 -7.07
N LYS A 280 2.05 27.56 -7.75
CA LYS A 280 2.13 28.82 -8.45
C LYS A 280 1.26 28.77 -9.72
N SER A 281 0.62 29.90 -10.07
CA SER A 281 -0.21 30.01 -11.29
C SER A 281 0.53 29.66 -12.58
N ASP A 282 1.86 29.81 -12.58
CA ASP A 282 2.72 29.51 -13.74
C ASP A 282 3.10 28.03 -13.87
N GLU A 283 2.64 27.17 -12.95
CA GLU A 283 2.92 25.73 -12.91
C GLU A 283 1.71 24.87 -13.40
N LEU A 284 0.66 25.53 -13.91
CA LEU A 284 -0.57 24.91 -14.45
C LEU A 284 -0.53 24.80 -15.97
#